data_c21ccbe3910c4eedd95ac05456fff231
#
_entry.id   c21ccbe3910c4eedd95ac05456fff231
#
_cell.length_a   1.000
_cell.length_b   1.000
_cell.length_c   1.000
_cell.angle_alpha   90.00
_cell.angle_beta   90.00
_cell.angle_gamma   90.00
#
_symmetry.space_group_name_H-M   'P 1'
#
loop_
_entity.id
_entity.type
_entity.pdbx_description
1 polymer ?
#
loop_
_entity_poly.entity_id
_entity_poly.type
_entity_poly.pdbx_seq_one_letter_code
_entity_poly.pdbx_strand_id
1 'polypeptide(L)' 'HVLVIPKGEYVNLDNFNNKASDKEIVELNKAITHVSNLLGAKDKGYRALTNIGSDGGQEVLHLHFHIFAGEKVGKMVS' A
#
# COMPACT_ATOMS: atom_id res chain seq x y z
N HIS A 1 -7.95 9.55 0.80
CA HIS A 1 -7.20 8.55 0.01
C HIS A 1 -5.78 9.03 -0.22
N VAL A 2 -4.81 8.23 0.20
CA VAL A 2 -3.40 8.57 0.10
C VAL A 2 -2.65 7.40 -0.51
N LEU A 3 -1.58 7.69 -1.24
CA LEU A 3 -0.69 6.67 -1.79
C LEU A 3 0.61 6.62 -1.00
N VAL A 4 1.10 5.40 -0.74
CA VAL A 4 2.44 5.16 -0.18
C VAL A 4 3.26 4.46 -1.25
N ILE A 5 4.39 5.04 -1.58
CA ILE A 5 5.23 4.62 -2.71
C ILE A 5 6.68 4.45 -2.22
N PRO A 6 7.36 3.33 -2.52
CA PRO A 6 8.77 3.21 -2.20
C PRO A 6 9.61 4.15 -3.09
N LYS A 7 10.78 4.55 -2.60
CA LYS A 7 11.68 5.41 -3.38
C LYS A 7 12.32 4.68 -4.56
N GLY A 8 12.60 3.39 -4.40
CA GLY A 8 13.15 2.58 -5.48
C GLY A 8 12.12 2.27 -6.56
N GLU A 9 12.60 1.94 -7.74
CA GLU A 9 11.73 1.61 -8.87
C GLU A 9 11.37 0.13 -8.86
N TYR A 10 10.18 -0.18 -8.41
CA TYR A 10 9.62 -1.53 -8.37
C TYR A 10 8.27 -1.54 -9.06
N VAL A 11 8.03 -2.55 -9.88
CA VAL A 11 6.81 -2.64 -10.69
C VAL A 11 5.60 -2.95 -9.81
N ASN A 12 5.73 -3.89 -8.90
CA ASN A 12 4.65 -4.36 -8.04
C ASN A 12 5.22 -5.01 -6.77
N LEU A 13 4.33 -5.52 -5.92
CA LEU A 13 4.72 -6.14 -4.66
C LEU A 13 5.61 -7.36 -4.85
N ASP A 14 5.33 -8.20 -5.84
CA ASP A 14 6.16 -9.39 -6.12
C ASP A 14 7.58 -9.00 -6.51
N ASN A 15 7.70 -8.03 -7.42
CA ASN A 15 8.99 -7.51 -7.84
C ASN A 15 9.76 -6.90 -6.65
N PHE A 16 9.07 -6.12 -5.83
CA PHE A 16 9.64 -5.49 -4.64
C PHE A 16 10.16 -6.54 -3.65
N ASN A 17 9.31 -7.51 -3.30
CA ASN A 17 9.69 -8.53 -2.31
C ASN A 17 10.84 -9.42 -2.79
N ASN A 18 11.00 -9.60 -4.10
CA ASN A 18 12.08 -10.40 -4.66
C ASN A 18 13.39 -9.64 -4.79
N LYS A 19 13.36 -8.34 -4.99
CA LYS A 19 14.56 -7.54 -5.33
C LYS A 19 14.99 -6.56 -4.25
N ALA A 20 14.06 -6.03 -3.45
CA ALA A 20 14.39 -5.05 -2.43
C ALA A 20 15.17 -5.67 -1.28
N SER A 21 15.93 -4.86 -0.57
CA SER A 21 16.59 -5.29 0.66
C SER A 21 15.57 -5.49 1.77
N ASP A 22 15.94 -6.27 2.79
CA ASP A 22 15.10 -6.45 3.97
C ASP A 22 14.76 -5.12 4.61
N LYS A 23 15.73 -4.20 4.66
CA LYS A 23 15.53 -2.86 5.19
C LYS A 23 14.44 -2.10 4.43
N GLU A 24 14.47 -2.13 3.10
CA GLU A 24 13.46 -1.46 2.28
C GLU A 24 12.07 -2.06 2.51
N ILE A 25 11.99 -3.38 2.63
CA ILE A 25 10.71 -4.08 2.86
C ILE A 25 10.13 -3.67 4.21
N VAL A 26 10.96 -3.68 5.25
CA VAL A 26 10.54 -3.28 6.61
C VAL A 26 10.10 -1.80 6.61
N GLU A 27 10.87 -0.93 5.98
CA GLU A 27 10.58 0.50 5.94
C GLU A 27 9.24 0.78 5.23
N LEU A 28 8.96 0.09 4.13
CA LEU A 28 7.69 0.28 3.43
C LEU A 28 6.50 -0.13 4.32
N ASN A 29 6.60 -1.29 4.97
CA ASN A 29 5.53 -1.76 5.84
C ASN A 29 5.30 -0.81 7.03
N LYS A 30 6.37 -0.32 7.64
CA LYS A 30 6.26 0.65 8.74
C LYS A 30 5.69 1.99 8.26
N ALA A 31 6.04 2.40 7.04
CA ALA A 31 5.52 3.64 6.46
C ALA A 31 4.00 3.59 6.28
N ILE A 32 3.45 2.45 5.89
CA ILE A 32 1.99 2.29 5.76
C ILE A 32 1.30 2.60 7.08
N THR A 33 1.78 2.02 8.16
CA THR A 33 1.23 2.27 9.51
C THR A 33 1.45 3.71 9.94
N HIS A 34 2.63 4.25 9.70
CA HIS A 34 2.97 5.63 10.08
C HIS A 34 2.05 6.65 9.38
N VAL A 35 1.89 6.52 8.08
CA VAL A 35 1.02 7.41 7.30
C VAL A 35 -0.43 7.30 7.77
N SER A 36 -0.90 6.08 8.03
CA SER A 36 -2.26 5.87 8.52
C SER A 36 -2.49 6.54 9.89
N ASN A 37 -1.49 6.49 10.76
CA ASN A 37 -1.55 7.18 12.06
C ASN A 37 -1.57 8.70 11.90
N LEU A 38 -0.78 9.24 10.96
CA LEU A 38 -0.79 10.68 10.65
C LEU A 38 -2.15 11.16 10.13
N LEU A 39 -2.88 10.28 9.44
CA LEU A 39 -4.22 10.58 8.96
C LEU A 39 -5.29 10.44 10.05
N GLY A 40 -4.92 10.06 11.25
CA GLY A 40 -5.85 9.87 12.35
C GLY A 40 -6.70 8.61 12.23
N ALA A 41 -6.24 7.63 11.47
CA ALA A 41 -7.02 6.43 11.16
C ALA A 41 -6.83 5.29 12.17
N LYS A 42 -5.98 5.46 13.17
CA LYS A 42 -5.60 4.39 14.09
C LYS A 42 -6.80 3.75 14.80
N ASP A 43 -7.69 4.57 15.36
CA ASP A 43 -8.77 4.07 16.21
C ASP A 43 -9.92 3.44 15.42
N LYS A 44 -10.27 4.02 14.28
CA LYS A 44 -11.39 3.53 13.46
C LYS A 44 -10.95 2.55 12.39
N GLY A 45 -9.65 2.48 12.12
CA GLY A 45 -9.11 1.61 11.10
C GLY A 45 -9.08 2.23 9.72
N TYR A 46 -8.51 1.49 8.80
CA TYR A 46 -8.30 1.93 7.43
C TYR A 46 -8.12 0.71 6.54
N ARG A 47 -8.24 0.94 5.24
CA ARG A 47 -7.94 -0.10 4.26
C ARG A 47 -6.61 0.23 3.58
N ALA A 48 -5.69 -0.72 3.60
CA ALA A 48 -4.43 -0.63 2.87
C ALA A 48 -4.40 -1.74 1.83
N LEU A 49 -4.21 -1.39 0.56
CA LEU A 49 -4.15 -2.39 -0.50
C LEU A 49 -3.21 -1.97 -1.62
N THR A 50 -2.71 -2.96 -2.36
CA THR A 50 -2.01 -2.74 -3.61
C THR A 50 -2.56 -3.68 -4.67
N ASN A 51 -2.52 -3.24 -5.93
CA ASN A 51 -2.96 -4.03 -7.07
C ASN A 51 -1.75 -4.58 -7.80
N ILE A 52 -1.80 -5.85 -8.18
CA ILE A 52 -0.68 -6.55 -8.80
C ILE A 52 -1.15 -7.17 -10.11
N GLY A 53 -0.49 -6.80 -11.21
CA GLY A 53 -0.77 -7.37 -12.51
C GLY A 53 -2.12 -7.00 -13.10
N SER A 54 -2.41 -7.52 -14.29
CA SER A 54 -3.64 -7.18 -15.01
C SER A 54 -4.90 -7.68 -14.31
N ASP A 55 -4.89 -8.90 -13.82
CA ASP A 55 -6.04 -9.46 -13.12
C ASP A 55 -6.29 -8.79 -11.77
N GLY A 56 -5.25 -8.21 -11.18
CA GLY A 56 -5.36 -7.42 -9.95
C GLY A 56 -5.74 -5.96 -10.19
N GLY A 57 -5.89 -5.55 -11.45
CA GLY A 57 -6.29 -4.20 -11.79
C GLY A 57 -5.18 -3.16 -11.69
N GLN A 58 -3.92 -3.58 -11.82
CA GLN A 58 -2.81 -2.64 -11.77
C GLN A 58 -2.74 -1.82 -13.05
N GLU A 59 -2.94 -0.50 -12.93
CA GLU A 59 -2.91 0.41 -14.07
C GLU A 59 -1.57 1.11 -14.22
N VAL A 60 -0.92 1.47 -13.12
CA VAL A 60 0.38 2.13 -13.11
C VAL A 60 1.45 1.12 -12.72
N LEU A 61 2.48 0.96 -13.56
CA LEU A 61 3.54 -0.03 -13.37
C LEU A 61 4.65 0.48 -12.43
N HIS A 62 4.23 0.98 -11.29
CA HIS A 62 5.10 1.37 -10.18
C HIS A 62 4.37 1.00 -8.89
N LEU A 63 5.02 0.22 -8.04
CA LEU A 63 4.42 -0.23 -6.79
C LEU A 63 3.87 0.93 -5.97
N HIS A 64 2.63 0.84 -5.59
CA HIS A 64 2.01 1.79 -4.68
C HIS A 64 0.94 1.10 -3.85
N PHE A 65 0.82 1.54 -2.60
CA PHE A 65 -0.27 1.14 -1.72
C PHE A 65 -1.27 2.27 -1.61
N HIS A 66 -2.54 1.92 -1.73
CA HIS A 66 -3.65 2.84 -1.45
C HIS A 66 -4.00 2.75 0.03
N ILE A 67 -4.20 3.89 0.66
CA ILE A 67 -4.72 3.95 2.02
C ILE A 67 -6.04 4.72 1.98
N PHE A 68 -7.12 4.05 2.36
CA PHE A 68 -8.45 4.62 2.45
C PHE A 68 -8.83 4.75 3.92
N ALA A 69 -9.09 5.97 4.36
CA ALA A 69 -9.42 6.28 5.75
C ALA A 69 -10.43 7.41 5.82
N GLY A 70 -11.01 7.60 7.00
CA GLY A 70 -11.93 8.70 7.27
C GLY A 70 -13.38 8.39 6.98
N GLU A 71 -13.66 7.36 6.21
CA GLU A 71 -15.01 6.89 5.90
C GLU A 71 -15.06 5.37 5.94
N LYS A 72 -16.22 4.82 6.22
CA LYS A 72 -16.41 3.38 6.18
C LYS A 72 -16.35 2.91 4.73
N VAL A 73 -15.39 2.07 4.41
CA VAL A 73 -15.28 1.46 3.09
C VAL A 73 -16.10 0.18 3.04
N GLY A 74 -16.69 -0.09 1.88
CA GLY A 74 -17.50 -1.28 1.69
C GLY A 74 -16.69 -2.56 1.65
N LYS A 75 -17.39 -3.68 1.53
CA LYS A 75 -16.76 -4.99 1.41
C LYS A 75 -15.96 -5.08 0.11
N MET A 76 -14.79 -5.67 0.17
CA MET A 76 -13.98 -5.94 -1.01
C MET A 76 -14.45 -7.18 -1.76
N VAL A 77 -15.06 -8.09 -1.03
CA VAL A 77 -15.59 -9.36 -1.57
C VAL A 77 -17.05 -9.46 -1.14
N SER A 78 -17.91 -9.70 -2.10
CA SER A 78 -19.36 -9.87 -1.86
C SER A 78 -19.69 -11.28 -1.40
#